data_e4342be9ec2f87d36c946851aa95e6f4
#
_entry.id   e4342be9ec2f87d36c946851aa95e6f4
#
_cell.length_a   1.000
_cell.length_b   1.000
_cell.length_c   1.000
_cell.angle_alpha   90.00
_cell.angle_beta   90.00
_cell.angle_gamma   90.00
#
_symmetry.space_group_name_H-M   'P 1'
#
loop_
_entity.id
_entity.type
_entity.pdbx_description
1 polymer ?
#
loop_
_entity_poly.entity_id
_entity_poly.type
_entity_poly.pdbx_seq_one_letter_code
_entity_poly.pdbx_strand_id
1 'polypeptide(L)'
;QVIRVPNVLTGVLDWLRQEHLVEIMSSRDSAGLLGYVYKLTAAGQDRSKEAMERCQYVGPAPVPVNIYNDVMELQTGEPRNITVEQVEESLKDMVLPSDFHRRIGPAVNSGASLFLYGPSGNGKTTIARKMAGLIAQTDPIWLPYALTAGGQIIQIHDRLFHHPVKNEQPASNAPAMDGRWGLFYRPSVIVGGEMKMEALELRYDPISRIYEAPLQLKA
;
A
#
# COMPACT_ATOMS: atom_id res chain seq x y z
N GLN A 1 -16.81 5.78 -4.55
CA GLN A 1 -17.59 4.74 -5.27
C GLN A 1 -16.67 3.55 -5.49
N VAL A 2 -16.72 2.56 -4.58
CA VAL A 2 -15.89 1.36 -4.65
C VAL A 2 -16.24 0.62 -5.95
N ILE A 3 -15.26 0.47 -6.84
CA ILE A 3 -15.44 -0.29 -8.09
C ILE A 3 -15.75 -1.73 -7.70
N ARG A 4 -16.95 -2.20 -8.01
CA ARG A 4 -17.34 -3.59 -7.79
C ARG A 4 -16.56 -4.47 -8.76
N VAL A 5 -15.55 -5.13 -8.24
CA VAL A 5 -14.64 -6.06 -8.93
C VAL A 5 -15.36 -7.09 -9.83
N PRO A 6 -16.57 -7.61 -9.50
CA PRO A 6 -17.24 -8.60 -10.34
C PRO A 6 -17.44 -8.19 -11.81
N ASN A 7 -17.79 -6.93 -12.06
CA ASN A 7 -18.11 -6.48 -13.43
C ASN A 7 -16.86 -6.41 -14.32
N VAL A 8 -15.70 -6.01 -13.76
CA VAL A 8 -14.45 -5.96 -14.52
C VAL A 8 -13.95 -7.36 -14.82
N LEU A 9 -13.98 -8.26 -13.83
CA LEU A 9 -13.54 -9.65 -13.99
C LEU A 9 -14.39 -10.40 -15.02
N THR A 10 -15.71 -10.21 -14.99
CA THR A 10 -16.63 -10.82 -15.97
C THR A 10 -16.29 -10.38 -17.39
N GLY A 11 -16.08 -9.08 -17.61
CA GLY A 11 -15.72 -8.55 -18.93
C GLY A 11 -14.36 -9.09 -19.42
N VAL A 12 -13.37 -9.20 -18.55
CA VAL A 12 -12.06 -9.78 -18.89
C VAL A 12 -12.18 -11.26 -19.21
N LEU A 13 -12.93 -12.04 -18.42
CA LEU A 13 -13.14 -13.48 -18.68
C LEU A 13 -13.88 -13.72 -19.98
N ASP A 14 -14.89 -12.92 -20.30
CA ASP A 14 -15.61 -12.99 -21.56
C ASP A 14 -14.70 -12.69 -22.76
N TRP A 15 -13.88 -11.65 -22.64
CA TRP A 15 -12.91 -11.33 -23.68
C TRP A 15 -11.89 -12.45 -23.87
N LEU A 16 -11.29 -12.98 -22.77
CA LEU A 16 -10.34 -14.10 -22.85
C LEU A 16 -10.94 -15.34 -23.51
N ARG A 17 -12.25 -15.59 -23.30
CA ARG A 17 -12.99 -16.69 -23.92
C ARG A 17 -13.21 -16.42 -25.40
N GLN A 18 -13.62 -15.22 -25.78
CA GLN A 18 -13.81 -14.83 -27.18
C GLN A 18 -12.53 -14.94 -28.00
N GLU A 19 -11.39 -14.58 -27.39
CA GLU A 19 -10.05 -14.72 -27.98
C GLU A 19 -9.50 -16.17 -27.91
N HIS A 20 -10.30 -17.13 -27.44
CA HIS A 20 -9.89 -18.53 -27.30
C HIS A 20 -8.64 -18.73 -26.42
N LEU A 21 -8.36 -17.82 -25.48
CA LEU A 21 -7.24 -17.92 -24.56
C LEU A 21 -7.56 -18.78 -23.32
N VAL A 22 -8.84 -18.93 -23.00
CA VAL A 22 -9.34 -19.79 -21.93
C VAL A 22 -10.48 -20.68 -22.42
N GLU A 23 -10.59 -21.85 -21.80
CA GLU A 23 -11.68 -22.81 -21.98
C GLU A 23 -12.37 -23.08 -20.64
N ILE A 24 -13.66 -23.41 -20.68
CA ILE A 24 -14.43 -23.77 -19.49
C ILE A 24 -14.33 -25.29 -19.30
N MET A 25 -13.81 -25.72 -18.14
CA MET A 25 -13.68 -27.14 -17.79
C MET A 25 -14.90 -27.69 -17.09
N SER A 26 -15.50 -26.92 -16.19
CA SER A 26 -16.67 -27.33 -15.42
C SER A 26 -17.39 -26.13 -14.82
N SER A 27 -18.64 -26.29 -14.43
CA SER A 27 -19.36 -25.30 -13.64
C SER A 27 -19.46 -25.78 -12.18
N ARG A 28 -19.15 -24.90 -11.25
CA ARG A 28 -19.45 -25.07 -9.82
C ARG A 28 -20.61 -24.13 -9.50
N ASP A 29 -21.80 -24.65 -9.40
CA ASP A 29 -23.03 -23.93 -9.06
C ASP A 29 -23.48 -22.78 -9.98
N SER A 30 -24.75 -22.38 -9.79
CA SER A 30 -25.52 -21.43 -10.58
C SER A 30 -25.09 -19.95 -10.51
N ALA A 31 -23.84 -19.65 -10.19
CA ALA A 31 -23.32 -18.29 -9.97
C ALA A 31 -22.88 -17.57 -11.26
N GLY A 32 -23.38 -17.96 -12.42
CA GLY A 32 -23.01 -17.33 -13.70
C GLY A 32 -21.55 -17.56 -14.09
N LEU A 33 -20.94 -16.61 -14.81
CA LEU A 33 -19.55 -16.70 -15.31
C LEU A 33 -18.50 -16.91 -14.20
N LEU A 34 -18.75 -16.45 -13.00
CA LEU A 34 -17.85 -16.62 -11.84
C LEU A 34 -17.93 -18.02 -11.22
N GLY A 35 -18.94 -18.81 -11.55
CA GLY A 35 -19.07 -20.22 -11.12
C GLY A 35 -18.34 -21.22 -12.01
N TYR A 36 -17.74 -20.78 -13.13
CA TYR A 36 -17.00 -21.67 -14.03
C TYR A 36 -15.54 -21.86 -13.59
N VAL A 37 -15.03 -23.04 -13.85
CA VAL A 37 -13.59 -23.35 -13.74
C VAL A 37 -12.98 -23.16 -15.12
N TYR A 38 -12.07 -22.20 -15.22
CA TYR A 38 -11.37 -21.87 -16.46
C TYR A 38 -10.00 -22.55 -16.51
N LYS A 39 -9.58 -22.92 -17.70
CA LYS A 39 -8.25 -23.42 -18.01
C LYS A 39 -7.67 -22.63 -19.19
N LEU A 40 -6.37 -22.35 -19.14
CA LEU A 40 -5.68 -21.76 -20.28
C LEU A 40 -5.61 -22.77 -21.44
N THR A 41 -5.92 -22.33 -22.63
CA THR A 41 -5.64 -23.06 -23.87
C THR A 41 -4.14 -23.00 -24.19
N ALA A 42 -3.66 -23.71 -25.22
CA ALA A 42 -2.29 -23.58 -25.68
C ALA A 42 -1.96 -22.12 -26.10
N ALA A 43 -2.84 -21.47 -26.86
CA ALA A 43 -2.72 -20.06 -27.22
C ALA A 43 -2.69 -19.15 -25.98
N GLY A 44 -3.52 -19.44 -24.98
CA GLY A 44 -3.54 -18.72 -23.72
C GLY A 44 -2.24 -18.87 -22.93
N GLN A 45 -1.63 -20.06 -22.95
CA GLN A 45 -0.33 -20.30 -22.30
C GLN A 45 0.79 -19.51 -22.99
N ASP A 46 0.83 -19.51 -24.31
CA ASP A 46 1.86 -18.77 -25.06
C ASP A 46 1.69 -17.26 -24.88
N ARG A 47 0.44 -16.75 -24.92
CA ARG A 47 0.15 -15.35 -24.61
C ARG A 47 0.51 -14.95 -23.18
N SER A 48 0.32 -15.86 -22.23
CA SER A 48 0.74 -15.67 -20.84
C SER A 48 2.26 -15.57 -20.70
N LYS A 49 3.03 -16.42 -21.41
CA LYS A 49 4.51 -16.33 -21.42
C LYS A 49 4.98 -14.99 -21.98
N GLU A 50 4.44 -14.58 -23.14
CA GLU A 50 4.76 -13.26 -23.72
C GLU A 50 4.43 -12.10 -22.76
N ALA A 51 3.32 -12.17 -22.06
CA ALA A 51 2.96 -11.14 -21.06
C ALA A 51 3.96 -11.13 -19.90
N MET A 52 4.36 -12.29 -19.39
CA MET A 52 5.35 -12.41 -18.33
C MET A 52 6.76 -11.98 -18.75
N GLU A 53 7.09 -12.11 -20.04
CA GLU A 53 8.34 -11.55 -20.58
C GLU A 53 8.37 -10.02 -20.58
N ARG A 54 7.20 -9.38 -20.65
CA ARG A 54 7.10 -7.90 -20.58
C ARG A 54 7.06 -7.37 -19.16
N CYS A 55 6.37 -8.09 -18.27
CA CYS A 55 6.18 -7.69 -16.89
C CYS A 55 5.93 -8.93 -16.04
N GLN A 56 6.76 -9.13 -15.02
CA GLN A 56 6.65 -10.26 -14.10
C GLN A 56 5.85 -9.90 -12.84
N TYR A 57 5.05 -8.86 -12.88
CA TYR A 57 4.20 -8.51 -11.76
C TYR A 57 3.16 -9.60 -11.51
N VAL A 58 3.16 -10.13 -10.29
CA VAL A 58 2.16 -11.06 -9.78
C VAL A 58 1.55 -10.50 -8.51
N GLY A 59 0.26 -10.20 -8.56
CA GLY A 59 -0.44 -9.60 -7.43
C GLY A 59 -1.82 -9.07 -7.80
N PRO A 60 -2.49 -8.38 -6.89
CA PRO A 60 -3.74 -7.69 -7.18
C PRO A 60 -3.57 -6.70 -8.35
N ALA A 61 -4.60 -6.56 -9.18
CA ALA A 61 -4.54 -5.65 -10.32
C ALA A 61 -4.14 -4.23 -9.88
N PRO A 62 -3.17 -3.58 -10.56
CA PRO A 62 -2.74 -2.24 -10.18
C PRO A 62 -3.86 -1.22 -10.28
N VAL A 63 -3.85 -0.22 -9.40
CA VAL A 63 -4.82 0.88 -9.37
C VAL A 63 -4.30 2.04 -10.22
N PRO A 64 -5.13 2.67 -11.08
CA PRO A 64 -4.74 3.88 -11.78
C PRO A 64 -4.36 5.01 -10.82
N VAL A 65 -3.30 5.77 -11.15
CA VAL A 65 -2.75 6.83 -10.28
C VAL A 65 -3.77 7.93 -9.94
N ASN A 66 -4.70 8.25 -10.84
CA ASN A 66 -5.77 9.22 -10.56
C ASN A 66 -6.70 8.72 -9.44
N ILE A 67 -7.11 7.45 -9.46
CA ILE A 67 -7.93 6.85 -8.40
C ILE A 67 -7.15 6.81 -7.08
N TYR A 68 -5.86 6.54 -7.13
CA TYR A 68 -5.00 6.61 -5.95
C TYR A 68 -5.02 8.01 -5.34
N ASN A 69 -4.81 9.05 -6.14
CA ASN A 69 -4.80 10.42 -5.66
C ASN A 69 -6.13 10.80 -5.01
N ASP A 70 -7.27 10.50 -5.66
CA ASP A 70 -8.60 10.79 -5.13
C ASP A 70 -8.82 10.13 -3.75
N VAL A 71 -8.40 8.86 -3.59
CA VAL A 71 -8.52 8.14 -2.32
C VAL A 71 -7.57 8.68 -1.26
N MET A 72 -6.35 9.07 -1.65
CA MET A 72 -5.39 9.67 -0.72
C MET A 72 -5.88 11.03 -0.21
N GLU A 73 -6.42 11.88 -1.07
CA GLU A 73 -7.01 13.17 -0.67
C GLU A 73 -8.12 12.98 0.36
N LEU A 74 -8.99 12.00 0.15
CA LEU A 74 -10.09 11.69 1.10
C LEU A 74 -9.56 11.22 2.46
N GLN A 75 -8.45 10.48 2.51
CA GLN A 75 -7.90 9.93 3.74
C GLN A 75 -6.94 10.88 4.47
N THR A 76 -6.35 11.84 3.76
CA THR A 76 -5.42 12.81 4.35
C THR A 76 -6.11 14.07 4.85
N GLY A 77 -7.37 14.29 4.49
CA GLY A 77 -8.17 15.46 4.89
C GLY A 77 -8.53 15.51 6.38
N GLU A 78 -8.41 14.40 7.11
CA GLU A 78 -8.63 14.38 8.56
C GLU A 78 -7.32 14.61 9.31
N PRO A 79 -7.26 15.60 10.24
CA PRO A 79 -6.07 15.86 11.03
C PRO A 79 -5.76 14.66 11.93
N ARG A 80 -4.48 14.31 12.02
CA ARG A 80 -4.00 13.34 13.01
C ARG A 80 -4.19 13.93 14.41
N ASN A 81 -4.95 13.26 15.24
CA ASN A 81 -5.25 13.75 16.60
C ASN A 81 -4.34 13.10 17.67
N ILE A 82 -3.02 13.18 17.48
CA ILE A 82 -2.08 12.76 18.52
C ILE A 82 -2.03 13.83 19.60
N THR A 83 -2.46 13.45 20.82
CA THR A 83 -2.55 14.37 21.94
C THR A 83 -1.20 14.53 22.67
N VAL A 84 -1.10 15.58 23.50
CA VAL A 84 0.10 15.82 24.29
C VAL A 84 0.36 14.66 25.25
N GLU A 85 -0.68 14.12 25.85
CA GLU A 85 -0.62 13.01 26.81
C GLU A 85 -0.08 11.73 26.13
N GLN A 86 -0.47 11.46 24.88
CA GLN A 86 0.06 10.34 24.11
C GLN A 86 1.56 10.52 23.81
N VAL A 87 1.98 11.75 23.50
CA VAL A 87 3.39 12.07 23.27
C VAL A 87 4.19 11.88 24.57
N GLU A 88 3.70 12.41 25.69
CA GLU A 88 4.33 12.28 27.00
C GLU A 88 4.46 10.82 27.43
N GLU A 89 3.39 10.04 27.31
CA GLU A 89 3.40 8.61 27.62
C GLU A 89 4.40 7.83 26.73
N SER A 90 4.44 8.14 25.44
CA SER A 90 5.39 7.51 24.51
C SER A 90 6.85 7.80 24.85
N LEU A 91 7.15 8.97 25.39
CA LEU A 91 8.51 9.45 25.67
C LEU A 91 8.90 9.37 27.16
N LYS A 92 8.04 8.85 28.03
CA LYS A 92 8.24 8.84 29.49
C LYS A 92 9.56 8.19 29.98
N ASP A 93 10.07 7.22 29.20
CA ASP A 93 11.30 6.50 29.52
C ASP A 93 12.56 7.28 29.10
N MET A 94 12.40 8.48 28.55
CA MET A 94 13.49 9.31 28.03
C MET A 94 13.66 10.57 28.86
N VAL A 95 14.90 10.93 29.16
CA VAL A 95 15.22 12.23 29.77
C VAL A 95 15.36 13.27 28.65
N LEU A 96 14.33 14.10 28.50
CA LEU A 96 14.24 15.11 27.45
C LEU A 96 14.01 16.50 28.04
N PRO A 97 14.41 17.59 27.34
CA PRO A 97 14.07 18.95 27.76
C PRO A 97 12.55 19.13 27.88
N SER A 98 12.11 19.96 28.83
CA SER A 98 10.69 20.14 29.17
C SER A 98 9.82 20.69 28.03
N ASP A 99 10.41 21.42 27.06
CA ASP A 99 9.75 21.98 25.90
C ASP A 99 9.67 20.98 24.71
N PHE A 100 10.38 19.87 24.78
CA PHE A 100 10.52 18.92 23.69
C PHE A 100 9.17 18.28 23.30
N HIS A 101 8.35 17.91 24.28
CA HIS A 101 7.02 17.32 24.07
C HIS A 101 6.10 18.26 23.29
N ARG A 102 6.15 19.57 23.58
CA ARG A 102 5.35 20.60 22.89
C ARG A 102 5.74 20.78 21.44
N ARG A 103 6.95 20.42 21.05
CA ARG A 103 7.45 20.52 19.68
C ARG A 103 7.14 19.28 18.84
N ILE A 104 7.16 18.11 19.46
CA ILE A 104 6.93 16.83 18.77
C ILE A 104 5.47 16.66 18.37
N GLY A 105 4.51 16.93 19.23
CA GLY A 105 3.10 16.74 18.94
C GLY A 105 2.66 17.40 17.61
N PRO A 106 2.82 18.73 17.45
CA PRO A 106 2.53 19.42 16.21
C PRO A 106 3.31 18.88 15.01
N ALA A 107 4.59 18.52 15.19
CA ALA A 107 5.42 17.99 14.12
C ALA A 107 4.90 16.64 13.59
N VAL A 108 4.49 15.74 14.48
CA VAL A 108 3.91 14.44 14.08
C VAL A 108 2.52 14.62 13.47
N ASN A 109 1.71 15.53 14.02
CA ASN A 109 0.37 15.82 13.51
C ASN A 109 0.37 16.50 12.15
N SER A 110 1.46 17.21 11.79
CA SER A 110 1.57 17.86 10.48
C SER A 110 1.57 16.90 9.28
N GLY A 111 1.90 15.62 9.52
CA GLY A 111 2.05 14.63 8.44
C GLY A 111 3.25 14.86 7.53
N ALA A 112 4.08 15.87 7.82
CA ALA A 112 5.27 16.16 7.02
C ALA A 112 6.46 15.29 7.41
N SER A 113 7.44 15.19 6.51
CA SER A 113 8.71 14.53 6.80
C SER A 113 9.46 15.27 7.91
N LEU A 114 10.01 14.51 8.87
CA LEU A 114 10.71 15.06 10.02
C LEU A 114 12.20 14.78 9.91
N PHE A 115 13.01 15.79 10.18
CA PHE A 115 14.45 15.68 10.20
C PHE A 115 14.99 15.88 11.63
N LEU A 116 15.58 14.80 12.19
CA LEU A 116 16.21 14.82 13.51
C LEU A 116 17.72 14.90 13.37
N TYR A 117 18.31 15.98 13.85
CA TYR A 117 19.75 16.20 13.75
C TYR A 117 20.39 16.50 15.12
N GLY A 118 21.69 16.31 15.21
CA GLY A 118 22.48 16.51 16.41
C GLY A 118 23.61 15.47 16.57
N PRO A 119 24.46 15.58 17.61
CA PRO A 119 25.55 14.64 17.85
C PRO A 119 25.09 13.19 18.00
N SER A 120 25.97 12.24 17.70
CA SER A 120 25.70 10.81 17.92
C SER A 120 25.45 10.50 19.41
N GLY A 121 24.72 9.44 19.70
CA GLY A 121 24.43 9.02 21.08
C GLY A 121 23.26 9.73 21.78
N ASN A 122 22.69 10.80 21.22
CA ASN A 122 21.61 11.59 21.84
C ASN A 122 20.19 11.04 21.61
N GLY A 123 20.03 9.75 21.36
CA GLY A 123 18.72 9.10 21.30
C GLY A 123 17.86 9.42 20.07
N LYS A 124 18.40 10.07 19.00
CA LYS A 124 17.62 10.44 17.81
C LYS A 124 16.83 9.28 17.19
N THR A 125 17.47 8.13 17.01
CA THR A 125 16.82 6.94 16.46
C THR A 125 15.72 6.41 17.40
N THR A 126 15.93 6.50 18.70
CA THR A 126 14.92 6.10 19.70
C THR A 126 13.71 7.01 19.63
N ILE A 127 13.94 8.33 19.54
CA ILE A 127 12.87 9.32 19.35
C ILE A 127 12.10 9.05 18.05
N ALA A 128 12.82 8.84 16.93
CA ALA A 128 12.19 8.53 15.65
C ALA A 128 11.28 7.27 15.73
N ARG A 129 11.75 6.21 16.39
CA ARG A 129 10.95 4.99 16.59
C ARG A 129 9.70 5.23 17.46
N LYS A 130 9.83 6.03 18.51
CA LYS A 130 8.70 6.41 19.38
C LYS A 130 7.66 7.22 18.60
N MET A 131 8.11 8.17 17.78
CA MET A 131 7.23 8.95 16.89
C MET A 131 6.53 8.06 15.85
N ALA A 132 7.26 7.14 15.23
CA ALA A 132 6.69 6.15 14.32
C ALA A 132 5.61 5.30 15.00
N GLY A 133 5.84 4.90 16.25
CA GLY A 133 4.88 4.18 17.08
C GLY A 133 3.60 4.98 17.35
N LEU A 134 3.71 6.29 17.56
CA LEU A 134 2.53 7.18 17.68
C LEU A 134 1.73 7.25 16.39
N ILE A 135 2.41 7.39 15.26
CA ILE A 135 1.75 7.42 13.93
C ILE A 135 1.00 6.10 13.66
N ALA A 136 1.62 4.96 13.98
CA ALA A 136 1.01 3.64 13.78
C ALA A 136 -0.25 3.40 14.66
N GLN A 137 -0.44 4.17 15.72
CA GLN A 137 -1.63 4.13 16.59
C GLN A 137 -2.78 5.01 16.09
N THR A 138 -2.56 5.83 15.07
CA THR A 138 -3.63 6.62 14.45
C THR A 138 -4.52 5.75 13.54
N ASP A 139 -5.59 6.33 13.00
CA ASP A 139 -6.51 5.60 12.14
C ASP A 139 -5.78 4.90 10.97
N PRO A 140 -6.11 3.63 10.72
CA PRO A 140 -5.55 2.89 9.60
C PRO A 140 -5.81 3.56 8.26
N ILE A 141 -4.98 3.26 7.28
CA ILE A 141 -5.06 3.83 5.93
C ILE A 141 -5.24 2.74 4.88
N TRP A 142 -6.06 3.01 3.89
CA TRP A 142 -6.19 2.18 2.70
C TRP A 142 -5.07 2.49 1.71
N LEU A 143 -4.27 1.49 1.39
CA LEU A 143 -3.20 1.58 0.39
C LEU A 143 -3.38 0.50 -0.68
N PRO A 144 -3.15 0.82 -1.96
CA PRO A 144 -3.15 -0.18 -3.01
C PRO A 144 -1.85 -0.99 -2.98
N TYR A 145 -1.90 -2.22 -3.47
CA TYR A 145 -0.69 -3.04 -3.59
C TYR A 145 0.24 -2.54 -4.68
N ALA A 146 -0.32 -2.03 -5.78
CA ALA A 146 0.43 -1.46 -6.89
C ALA A 146 -0.39 -0.39 -7.61
N LEU A 147 0.31 0.50 -8.33
CA LEU A 147 -0.27 1.55 -9.18
C LEU A 147 0.07 1.34 -10.65
N THR A 148 -0.73 1.95 -11.53
CA THR A 148 -0.34 2.17 -12.93
C THR A 148 -0.21 3.66 -13.19
N ALA A 149 0.93 4.05 -13.77
CA ALA A 149 1.20 5.39 -14.26
C ALA A 149 1.99 5.31 -15.57
N GLY A 150 1.55 6.03 -16.62
CA GLY A 150 2.23 6.02 -17.91
C GLY A 150 2.41 4.63 -18.54
N GLY A 151 1.49 3.69 -18.27
CA GLY A 151 1.59 2.30 -18.76
C GLY A 151 2.57 1.41 -17.99
N GLN A 152 3.21 1.94 -16.93
CA GLN A 152 4.13 1.21 -16.07
C GLN A 152 3.45 0.79 -14.77
N ILE A 153 3.90 -0.32 -14.19
CA ILE A 153 3.46 -0.78 -12.88
C ILE A 153 4.46 -0.31 -11.82
N ILE A 154 3.93 0.30 -10.77
CA ILE A 154 4.69 0.77 -9.61
C ILE A 154 4.19 -0.01 -8.39
N GLN A 155 5.05 -0.81 -7.79
CA GLN A 155 4.74 -1.55 -6.58
C GLN A 155 4.82 -0.63 -5.37
N ILE A 156 3.69 -0.43 -4.68
CA ILE A 156 3.61 0.39 -3.47
C ILE A 156 3.81 -0.48 -2.22
N HIS A 157 3.10 -1.60 -2.16
CA HIS A 157 3.12 -2.45 -0.97
C HIS A 157 4.51 -3.04 -0.72
N ASP A 158 5.02 -2.78 0.49
CA ASP A 158 6.28 -3.31 1.00
C ASP A 158 6.03 -3.88 2.41
N ARG A 159 6.33 -5.15 2.59
CA ARG A 159 6.09 -5.86 3.87
C ARG A 159 6.92 -5.32 5.04
N LEU A 160 8.00 -4.58 4.76
CA LEU A 160 8.83 -3.99 5.81
C LEU A 160 8.14 -2.77 6.45
N PHE A 161 7.33 -2.05 5.69
CA PHE A 161 6.69 -0.81 6.13
C PHE A 161 5.18 -0.96 6.33
N HIS A 162 4.51 -1.78 5.50
CA HIS A 162 3.06 -1.91 5.48
C HIS A 162 2.60 -3.12 6.30
N HIS A 163 2.19 -2.87 7.54
CA HIS A 163 1.67 -3.90 8.43
C HIS A 163 0.14 -3.93 8.33
N PRO A 164 -0.45 -5.05 7.86
CA PRO A 164 -1.89 -5.14 7.71
C PRO A 164 -2.59 -5.09 9.06
N VAL A 165 -3.71 -4.36 9.12
CA VAL A 165 -4.61 -4.42 10.26
C VAL A 165 -5.23 -5.81 10.27
N LYS A 166 -5.09 -6.54 11.37
CA LYS A 166 -5.77 -7.83 11.56
C LYS A 166 -7.26 -7.52 11.68
N ASN A 167 -7.98 -7.62 10.58
CA ASN A 167 -9.43 -7.51 10.63
C ASN A 167 -9.99 -8.70 11.40
N GLU A 168 -10.73 -8.43 12.45
CA GLU A 168 -11.85 -9.27 12.82
C GLU A 168 -12.73 -9.38 11.57
N GLN A 169 -13.15 -10.60 11.23
CA GLN A 169 -13.86 -10.93 10.00
C GLN A 169 -14.87 -9.84 9.62
N PRO A 170 -14.91 -9.39 8.35
CA PRO A 170 -15.90 -8.41 7.94
C PRO A 170 -17.28 -8.96 8.31
N ALA A 171 -18.10 -8.14 8.97
CA ALA A 171 -19.46 -8.52 9.29
C ALA A 171 -20.12 -9.09 8.04
N SER A 172 -20.87 -10.18 8.16
CA SER A 172 -21.39 -10.98 7.04
C SER A 172 -22.19 -10.18 5.99
N ASN A 173 -22.49 -8.90 6.26
CA ASN A 173 -23.18 -7.94 5.40
C ASN A 173 -22.30 -6.76 4.93
N ALA A 174 -20.98 -6.76 5.18
CA ALA A 174 -20.11 -5.71 4.67
C ALA A 174 -20.02 -5.81 3.13
N PRO A 175 -20.07 -4.67 2.39
CA PRO A 175 -19.87 -4.70 0.95
C PRO A 175 -18.51 -5.30 0.62
N ALA A 176 -18.47 -6.15 -0.42
CA ALA A 176 -17.23 -6.77 -0.88
C ALA A 176 -16.19 -5.67 -1.15
N MET A 177 -15.09 -5.72 -0.42
CA MET A 177 -14.00 -4.75 -0.56
C MET A 177 -13.22 -5.01 -1.83
N ASP A 178 -12.73 -3.94 -2.45
CA ASP A 178 -11.85 -4.03 -3.61
C ASP A 178 -10.50 -4.64 -3.20
N GLY A 179 -10.25 -5.89 -3.59
CA GLY A 179 -9.04 -6.64 -3.24
C GLY A 179 -7.72 -6.06 -3.78
N ARG A 180 -7.77 -4.95 -4.54
CA ARG A 180 -6.58 -4.19 -4.95
C ARG A 180 -6.02 -3.33 -3.83
N TRP A 181 -6.80 -3.08 -2.79
CA TRP A 181 -6.46 -2.26 -1.63
C TRP A 181 -6.34 -3.13 -0.38
N GLY A 182 -5.41 -2.77 0.48
CA GLY A 182 -5.28 -3.32 1.82
C GLY A 182 -5.44 -2.24 2.87
N LEU A 183 -5.96 -2.61 4.04
CA LEU A 183 -6.00 -1.74 5.21
C LEU A 183 -4.74 -1.97 6.04
N PHE A 184 -3.97 -0.92 6.24
CA PHE A 184 -2.70 -0.98 6.95
C PHE A 184 -2.67 0.01 8.11
N TYR A 185 -1.94 -0.34 9.17
CA TYR A 185 -1.50 0.68 10.12
C TYR A 185 -0.73 1.75 9.37
N ARG A 186 -0.90 3.03 9.73
CA ARG A 186 -0.20 4.11 9.04
C ARG A 186 1.30 3.82 9.02
N PRO A 187 1.90 3.71 7.84
CA PRO A 187 3.30 3.40 7.71
C PRO A 187 4.16 4.61 8.11
N SER A 188 5.37 4.32 8.51
CA SER A 188 6.39 5.33 8.73
C SER A 188 7.74 4.76 8.34
N VAL A 189 8.54 5.52 7.60
CA VAL A 189 9.85 5.13 7.12
C VAL A 189 10.90 5.92 7.90
N ILE A 190 11.80 5.21 8.59
CA ILE A 190 12.91 5.81 9.31
C ILE A 190 14.19 5.51 8.53
N VAL A 191 14.89 6.56 8.13
CA VAL A 191 16.17 6.47 7.43
C VAL A 191 17.26 7.15 8.23
N GLY A 192 18.48 6.62 8.14
CA GLY A 192 19.67 7.18 8.77
C GLY A 192 20.47 8.09 7.84
N GLY A 193 21.71 8.39 8.24
CA GLY A 193 22.63 9.21 7.44
C GLY A 193 23.12 8.55 6.14
N GLU A 194 22.81 7.28 5.94
CA GLU A 194 23.09 6.52 4.71
C GLU A 194 22.11 6.81 3.57
N MET A 195 21.05 7.62 3.80
CA MET A 195 20.06 7.97 2.79
C MET A 195 20.72 8.69 1.62
N LYS A 196 20.43 8.19 0.42
CA LYS A 196 20.84 8.79 -0.85
C LYS A 196 19.63 9.33 -1.59
N MET A 197 19.86 10.27 -2.51
CA MET A 197 18.79 10.87 -3.32
C MET A 197 18.05 9.84 -4.18
N GLU A 198 18.75 8.79 -4.63
CA GLU A 198 18.15 7.71 -5.41
C GLU A 198 17.03 6.96 -4.66
N ALA A 199 17.05 7.00 -3.32
CA ALA A 199 15.98 6.40 -2.50
C ALA A 199 14.65 7.19 -2.58
N LEU A 200 14.68 8.41 -3.09
CA LEU A 200 13.51 9.28 -3.33
C LEU A 200 12.99 9.18 -4.77
N GLU A 201 13.61 8.37 -5.60
CA GLU A 201 13.24 8.17 -6.99
C GLU A 201 12.59 6.79 -7.20
N LEU A 202 11.80 6.66 -8.28
CA LEU A 202 11.29 5.36 -8.71
C LEU A 202 12.46 4.47 -9.14
N ARG A 203 12.56 3.29 -8.54
CA ARG A 203 13.60 2.33 -8.88
C ARG A 203 13.05 1.26 -9.82
N TYR A 204 13.60 1.17 -11.02
CA TYR A 204 13.27 0.09 -11.94
C TYR A 204 13.97 -1.22 -11.51
N ASP A 205 13.19 -2.29 -11.36
CA ASP A 205 13.73 -3.64 -11.18
C ASP A 205 13.78 -4.37 -12.53
N PRO A 206 14.98 -4.66 -13.06
CA PRO A 206 15.12 -5.31 -14.36
C PRO A 206 14.67 -6.78 -14.36
N ILE A 207 14.54 -7.41 -13.19
CA ILE A 207 14.10 -8.80 -13.07
C ILE A 207 12.58 -8.86 -13.22
N SER A 208 11.86 -8.18 -12.34
CA SER A 208 10.38 -8.15 -12.38
C SER A 208 9.82 -7.21 -13.45
N ARG A 209 10.66 -6.33 -14.01
CA ARG A 209 10.29 -5.32 -15.03
C ARG A 209 9.16 -4.40 -14.58
N ILE A 210 9.19 -4.04 -13.31
CA ILE A 210 8.29 -3.08 -12.68
C ILE A 210 9.10 -2.02 -11.94
N TYR A 211 8.44 -0.95 -11.53
CA TYR A 211 9.04 0.04 -10.67
C TYR A 211 8.70 -0.24 -9.20
N GLU A 212 9.67 -0.02 -8.32
CA GLU A 212 9.44 0.08 -6.88
C GLU A 212 9.17 1.53 -6.51
N ALA A 213 8.19 1.74 -5.64
CA ALA A 213 7.88 3.05 -5.10
C ALA A 213 9.03 3.60 -4.26
N PRO A 214 9.31 4.91 -4.34
CA PRO A 214 10.28 5.56 -3.47
C PRO A 214 9.76 5.66 -2.03
N LEU A 215 10.66 5.97 -1.09
CA LEU A 215 10.36 5.97 0.34
C LEU A 215 9.17 6.85 0.72
N GLN A 216 9.00 8.01 0.09
CA GLN A 216 7.88 8.93 0.36
C GLN A 216 6.51 8.41 -0.11
N LEU A 217 6.47 7.46 -1.04
CA LEU A 217 5.23 6.77 -1.42
C LEU A 217 4.97 5.51 -0.59
N LYS A 218 5.96 5.06 0.19
CA LYS A 218 5.84 3.94 1.12
C LYS A 218 5.54 4.40 2.56
N ALA A 219 5.61 5.71 2.85
CA ALA A 219 5.42 6.32 4.17
C ALA A 219 4.00 6.81 4.42
#